data_fcfa8eacec18bf13cda1a06552bc9d2b
#
_entry.id   fcfa8eacec18bf13cda1a06552bc9d2b
#
_cell.length_a   1.000
_cell.length_b   1.000
_cell.length_c   1.000
_cell.angle_alpha   90.00
_cell.angle_beta   90.00
_cell.angle_gamma   90.00
#
_symmetry.space_group_name_H-M   'P 1'
#
loop_
_entity.id
_entity.type
_entity.pdbx_description
1 polymer ?
#
loop_
_entity_poly.entity_id
_entity_poly.type
_entity_poly.pdbx_seq_one_letter_code
_entity_poly.pdbx_strand_id
1 'polypeptide(L)'
;MTELEEYMKMVVGKTVTNLFFTKQDGPHDYMPGISPAYYFSTILELDNKKKFRFGNDFIVDWKDEEPIIELTNENWNLPKTLVFKGQKIVELTKDEYQQLTFHLENGTTIAHIIDYGDELFIENENILDKEQEADKQKTVPNNTLPKAGRTWWQKLFGS
;
A
#
# COMPACT_ATOMS: atom_id res chain seq x y z
N MET A 1 -2.99 -21.06 -16.97
CA MET A 1 -2.83 -20.37 -15.65
C MET A 1 -2.89 -18.89 -15.88
N THR A 2 -3.70 -18.18 -15.11
CA THR A 2 -3.78 -16.73 -15.24
C THR A 2 -2.57 -16.06 -14.58
N GLU A 3 -2.33 -14.82 -14.95
CA GLU A 3 -1.25 -14.04 -14.34
C GLU A 3 -1.46 -13.91 -12.83
N LEU A 4 -2.70 -13.70 -12.40
CA LEU A 4 -3.03 -13.61 -10.98
C LEU A 4 -2.67 -14.91 -10.26
N GLU A 5 -2.98 -16.05 -10.85
CA GLU A 5 -2.64 -17.34 -10.26
C GLU A 5 -1.12 -17.51 -10.12
N GLU A 6 -0.37 -17.04 -11.09
CA GLU A 6 1.09 -17.06 -11.00
C GLU A 6 1.58 -16.19 -9.85
N TYR A 7 1.03 -14.99 -9.71
CA TYR A 7 1.38 -14.10 -8.60
C TYR A 7 0.99 -14.73 -7.25
N MET A 8 -0.18 -15.36 -7.18
CA MET A 8 -0.59 -16.04 -5.96
C MET A 8 0.40 -17.11 -5.54
N LYS A 9 0.92 -17.87 -6.47
CA LYS A 9 1.93 -18.89 -6.18
C LYS A 9 3.21 -18.30 -5.63
N MET A 10 3.54 -17.08 -6.04
CA MET A 10 4.76 -16.42 -5.57
C MET A 10 4.65 -15.94 -4.13
N VAL A 11 3.48 -15.52 -3.71
CA VAL A 11 3.34 -14.77 -2.46
C VAL A 11 2.42 -15.40 -1.42
N VAL A 12 1.37 -16.10 -1.80
CA VAL A 12 0.42 -16.66 -0.83
C VAL A 12 1.08 -17.75 -0.01
N GLY A 13 0.87 -17.71 1.30
CA GLY A 13 1.51 -18.63 2.24
C GLY A 13 2.87 -18.17 2.75
N LYS A 14 3.41 -17.09 2.17
CA LYS A 14 4.68 -16.52 2.62
C LYS A 14 4.44 -15.43 3.65
N THR A 15 5.44 -15.23 4.50
CA THR A 15 5.37 -14.22 5.56
C THR A 15 6.06 -12.94 5.11
N VAL A 16 5.42 -11.82 5.34
CA VAL A 16 6.01 -10.51 5.06
C VAL A 16 7.04 -10.23 6.14
N THR A 17 8.29 -10.07 5.75
CA THR A 17 9.35 -9.73 6.69
C THR A 17 9.60 -8.24 6.73
N ASN A 18 9.56 -7.58 5.59
CA ASN A 18 9.74 -6.13 5.51
C ASN A 18 9.01 -5.55 4.31
N LEU A 19 8.76 -4.26 4.40
CA LEU A 19 8.38 -3.44 3.25
C LEU A 19 9.43 -2.36 3.10
N PHE A 20 9.76 -2.04 1.87
CA PHE A 20 10.69 -0.95 1.56
C PHE A 20 10.08 -0.06 0.50
N PHE A 21 10.59 1.13 0.40
CA PHE A 21 10.25 2.02 -0.72
C PHE A 21 11.52 2.68 -1.24
N THR A 22 11.50 3.01 -2.53
CA THR A 22 12.57 3.81 -3.13
C THR A 22 12.17 5.26 -3.06
N LYS A 23 13.15 6.15 -2.90
CA LYS A 23 12.87 7.57 -2.91
C LYS A 23 13.47 8.13 -4.18
N GLN A 24 12.62 8.59 -5.08
CA GLN A 24 13.11 9.26 -6.27
C GLN A 24 13.51 10.69 -5.96
N ASP A 25 14.30 11.26 -6.85
CA ASP A 25 14.85 12.59 -6.64
C ASP A 25 13.81 13.68 -6.79
N GLY A 26 13.09 13.95 -5.75
CA GLY A 26 12.16 15.07 -5.68
C GLY A 26 10.84 14.85 -6.42
N PRO A 27 9.99 15.88 -6.39
CA PRO A 27 8.71 15.81 -7.08
C PRO A 27 8.89 16.01 -8.58
N HIS A 28 8.00 15.41 -9.34
CA HIS A 28 7.96 15.57 -10.78
C HIS A 28 6.75 16.38 -11.17
N ASP A 29 6.94 17.38 -12.01
CA ASP A 29 5.83 18.14 -12.56
C ASP A 29 5.20 17.32 -13.66
N TYR A 30 4.06 16.75 -13.34
CA TYR A 30 3.41 15.87 -14.28
C TYR A 30 2.65 16.66 -15.35
N MET A 31 1.97 17.71 -14.94
CA MET A 31 1.27 18.61 -15.87
C MET A 31 1.37 20.02 -15.32
N PRO A 32 1.44 21.03 -16.20
CA PRO A 32 1.41 22.42 -15.77
C PRO A 32 0.13 22.72 -14.97
N GLY A 33 0.27 23.34 -13.82
CA GLY A 33 -0.85 23.71 -12.98
C GLY A 33 -1.33 22.65 -12.01
N ILE A 34 -0.74 21.47 -12.04
CA ILE A 34 -1.06 20.41 -11.08
C ILE A 34 0.08 20.28 -10.09
N SER A 35 -0.24 19.93 -8.85
CA SER A 35 0.77 19.74 -7.83
C SER A 35 1.79 18.68 -8.25
N PRO A 36 3.06 18.86 -7.87
CA PRO A 36 4.08 17.86 -8.20
C PRO A 36 3.69 16.49 -7.68
N ALA A 37 3.95 15.48 -8.48
CA ALA A 37 3.72 14.09 -8.09
C ALA A 37 5.03 13.46 -7.63
N TYR A 38 4.93 12.60 -6.63
CA TYR A 38 6.08 11.83 -6.15
C TYR A 38 5.94 10.41 -6.66
N TYR A 39 7.04 9.87 -7.14
CA TYR A 39 7.09 8.50 -7.63
C TYR A 39 8.03 7.70 -6.75
N PHE A 40 7.63 6.50 -6.42
CA PHE A 40 8.44 5.56 -5.67
C PHE A 40 8.02 4.15 -6.03
N SER A 41 8.90 3.20 -5.77
CA SER A 41 8.55 1.80 -5.89
C SER A 41 8.36 1.23 -4.50
N THR A 42 7.41 0.33 -4.34
CA THR A 42 7.22 -0.41 -3.09
C THR A 42 7.73 -1.82 -3.27
N ILE A 43 8.54 -2.27 -2.33
CA ILE A 43 9.19 -3.56 -2.37
C ILE A 43 8.73 -4.39 -1.18
N LEU A 44 8.26 -5.59 -1.46
CA LEU A 44 7.81 -6.56 -0.47
C LEU A 44 8.90 -7.59 -0.28
N GLU A 45 9.37 -7.78 0.95
CA GLU A 45 10.32 -8.84 1.28
C GLU A 45 9.58 -9.96 2.00
N LEU A 46 9.83 -11.18 1.56
CA LEU A 46 9.22 -12.37 2.13
C LEU A 46 10.23 -13.20 2.93
N ASP A 47 9.72 -14.18 3.64
CA ASP A 47 10.52 -15.04 4.53
C ASP A 47 11.60 -15.87 3.83
N ASN A 48 11.50 -16.05 2.53
CA ASN A 48 12.55 -16.67 1.73
C ASN A 48 13.60 -15.67 1.26
N LYS A 49 13.57 -14.45 1.80
CA LYS A 49 14.45 -13.32 1.45
C LYS A 49 14.30 -12.81 0.04
N LYS A 50 13.29 -13.24 -0.67
CA LYS A 50 12.98 -12.70 -1.97
C LYS A 50 12.31 -11.34 -1.83
N LYS A 51 12.67 -10.43 -2.70
CA LYS A 51 12.07 -9.10 -2.75
C LYS A 51 11.37 -8.91 -4.08
N PHE A 52 10.17 -8.36 -4.02
CA PHE A 52 9.37 -8.09 -5.19
C PHE A 52 8.95 -6.64 -5.21
N ARG A 53 9.05 -6.02 -6.36
CA ARG A 53 8.41 -4.73 -6.59
C ARG A 53 6.97 -5.00 -7.04
N PHE A 54 6.03 -4.25 -6.54
CA PHE A 54 4.64 -4.43 -6.94
C PHE A 54 3.94 -3.10 -7.15
N GLY A 55 2.92 -3.14 -7.96
CA GLY A 55 2.06 -1.98 -8.25
C GLY A 55 0.71 -2.45 -8.70
N ASN A 56 0.00 -1.67 -9.49
CA ASN A 56 -1.39 -1.94 -9.85
C ASN A 56 -1.49 -3.32 -10.44
N ASP A 57 -1.05 -3.83 -11.31
CA ASP A 57 -1.31 -5.16 -11.87
C ASP A 57 -0.05 -6.01 -12.04
N PHE A 58 0.98 -5.70 -11.27
CA PHE A 58 2.23 -6.43 -11.45
C PHE A 58 2.92 -6.77 -10.13
N ILE A 59 3.65 -7.87 -10.14
CA ILE A 59 4.60 -8.27 -9.12
C ILE A 59 5.83 -8.77 -9.87
N VAL A 60 6.97 -8.13 -9.67
CA VAL A 60 8.20 -8.48 -10.37
C VAL A 60 9.37 -8.57 -9.39
N ASP A 61 10.34 -9.41 -9.71
CA ASP A 61 11.54 -9.53 -8.88
C ASP A 61 12.24 -8.18 -8.76
N TRP A 62 12.60 -7.82 -7.56
CA TRP A 62 13.38 -6.63 -7.30
C TRP A 62 14.87 -6.95 -7.38
N LYS A 63 15.57 -6.19 -8.19
CA LYS A 63 17.02 -6.29 -8.30
C LYS A 63 17.62 -5.02 -7.71
N ASP A 64 18.48 -5.17 -6.73
CA ASP A 64 19.00 -4.07 -5.93
C ASP A 64 19.80 -3.06 -6.76
N GLU A 65 19.15 -2.24 -7.52
CA GLU A 65 19.80 -1.22 -8.35
C GLU A 65 19.67 0.18 -7.74
N GLU A 66 18.74 0.37 -6.81
CA GLU A 66 18.49 1.67 -6.21
C GLU A 66 18.48 1.56 -4.68
N PRO A 67 18.83 2.64 -3.98
CA PRO A 67 18.69 2.65 -2.54
C PRO A 67 17.24 2.45 -2.13
N ILE A 68 17.02 1.59 -1.15
CA ILE A 68 15.69 1.36 -0.60
C ILE A 68 15.67 1.75 0.87
N ILE A 69 14.50 2.20 1.32
CA ILE A 69 14.29 2.67 2.68
C ILE A 69 13.28 1.75 3.33
N GLU A 70 13.61 1.22 4.50
CA GLU A 70 12.67 0.39 5.24
C GLU A 70 11.44 1.19 5.63
N LEU A 71 10.27 0.64 5.36
CA LEU A 71 9.02 1.28 5.72
C LEU A 71 8.69 0.93 7.16
N THR A 72 8.46 1.95 7.96
CA THR A 72 8.09 1.80 9.37
C THR A 72 6.77 2.51 9.63
N ASN A 73 6.14 2.20 10.75
CA ASN A 73 4.92 2.90 11.11
C ASN A 73 5.15 4.40 11.25
N GLU A 74 6.32 4.80 11.71
CA GLU A 74 6.65 6.21 11.90
C GLU A 74 6.86 6.95 10.58
N ASN A 75 7.71 6.42 9.71
CA ASN A 75 8.03 7.15 8.48
C ASN A 75 6.90 7.14 7.45
N TRP A 76 5.96 6.22 7.59
CA TRP A 76 4.79 6.16 6.73
C TRP A 76 3.52 6.66 7.42
N ASN A 77 3.67 7.21 8.62
CA ASN A 77 2.57 7.77 9.42
C ASN A 77 1.41 6.78 9.58
N LEU A 78 1.74 5.56 9.92
CA LEU A 78 0.76 4.51 10.16
C LEU A 78 0.44 4.41 11.65
N PRO A 79 -0.75 3.92 11.99
CA PRO A 79 -1.05 3.63 13.39
C PRO A 79 -0.04 2.71 14.01
N LYS A 80 0.33 2.96 15.26
CA LYS A 80 1.32 2.13 15.96
C LYS A 80 0.85 0.70 16.14
N THR A 81 -0.46 0.50 16.18
CA THR A 81 -1.05 -0.81 16.38
C THR A 81 -1.22 -1.60 15.08
N LEU A 82 -0.96 -0.97 13.94
CA LEU A 82 -1.05 -1.65 12.66
C LEU A 82 0.20 -2.50 12.45
N VAL A 83 0.01 -3.78 12.26
CA VAL A 83 1.11 -4.74 12.13
C VAL A 83 1.06 -5.38 10.75
N PHE A 84 2.15 -5.30 10.02
CA PHE A 84 2.30 -5.98 8.74
C PHE A 84 3.51 -6.94 8.75
N LYS A 85 4.54 -6.62 9.50
CA LYS A 85 5.72 -7.50 9.59
C LYS A 85 5.39 -8.75 10.38
N GLY A 86 5.89 -9.87 9.92
CA GLY A 86 5.64 -11.15 10.56
C GLY A 86 4.29 -11.76 10.22
N GLN A 87 3.53 -11.13 9.34
CA GLN A 87 2.20 -11.61 8.98
C GLN A 87 2.24 -12.41 7.68
N LYS A 88 1.51 -13.52 7.67
CA LYS A 88 1.43 -14.37 6.49
C LYS A 88 0.43 -13.80 5.49
N ILE A 89 0.77 -13.84 4.22
CA ILE A 89 -0.14 -13.48 3.14
C ILE A 89 -1.10 -14.65 2.94
N VAL A 90 -2.37 -14.42 3.17
CA VAL A 90 -3.38 -15.47 3.06
C VAL A 90 -4.16 -15.40 1.75
N GLU A 91 -4.14 -14.24 1.09
CA GLU A 91 -4.87 -14.06 -0.14
C GLU A 91 -4.27 -12.92 -0.94
N LEU A 92 -4.36 -13.01 -2.25
CA LEU A 92 -4.05 -11.91 -3.18
C LEU A 92 -5.27 -11.72 -4.05
N THR A 93 -5.80 -10.51 -4.07
CA THR A 93 -6.98 -10.18 -4.88
C THR A 93 -6.65 -9.14 -5.92
N LYS A 94 -7.44 -9.11 -6.98
CA LYS A 94 -7.34 -8.13 -8.04
C LYS A 94 -8.74 -7.61 -8.29
N ASP A 95 -8.93 -6.31 -8.16
CA ASP A 95 -10.25 -5.72 -8.31
C ASP A 95 -10.56 -5.39 -9.78
N GLU A 96 -11.71 -4.77 -10.01
CA GLU A 96 -12.14 -4.39 -11.36
C GLU A 96 -11.24 -3.36 -12.02
N TYR A 97 -10.46 -2.63 -11.23
CA TYR A 97 -9.50 -1.65 -11.73
C TYR A 97 -8.09 -2.22 -11.84
N GLN A 98 -7.96 -3.54 -11.76
CA GLN A 98 -6.70 -4.27 -11.85
C GLN A 98 -5.76 -4.03 -10.65
N GLN A 99 -6.26 -3.50 -9.57
CA GLN A 99 -5.45 -3.25 -8.39
C GLN A 99 -5.23 -4.52 -7.60
N LEU A 100 -3.97 -4.86 -7.37
CA LEU A 100 -3.60 -5.99 -6.54
C LEU A 100 -3.62 -5.60 -5.07
N THR A 101 -4.17 -6.46 -4.23
CA THR A 101 -4.18 -6.25 -2.79
C THR A 101 -3.71 -7.52 -2.09
N PHE A 102 -2.70 -7.37 -1.25
CA PHE A 102 -2.21 -8.45 -0.40
C PHE A 102 -3.02 -8.46 0.88
N HIS A 103 -3.60 -9.59 1.22
CA HIS A 103 -4.38 -9.75 2.46
C HIS A 103 -3.56 -10.56 3.46
N LEU A 104 -3.31 -9.99 4.62
CA LEU A 104 -2.52 -10.64 5.65
C LEU A 104 -3.43 -11.32 6.67
N GLU A 105 -2.89 -12.29 7.39
CA GLU A 105 -3.67 -13.12 8.31
C GLU A 105 -4.33 -12.34 9.45
N ASN A 106 -3.77 -11.18 9.83
CA ASN A 106 -4.35 -10.35 10.88
C ASN A 106 -5.38 -9.32 10.37
N GLY A 107 -5.73 -9.38 9.09
CA GLY A 107 -6.67 -8.45 8.50
C GLY A 107 -6.05 -7.21 7.86
N THR A 108 -4.73 -7.06 7.97
CA THR A 108 -4.04 -5.95 7.32
C THR A 108 -4.01 -6.19 5.81
N THR A 109 -4.19 -5.12 5.05
CA THR A 109 -4.10 -5.17 3.59
C THR A 109 -3.02 -4.20 3.10
N ILE A 110 -2.37 -4.56 2.02
CA ILE A 110 -1.32 -3.75 1.40
C ILE A 110 -1.62 -3.63 -0.09
N ALA A 111 -1.66 -2.40 -0.59
CA ALA A 111 -1.87 -2.14 -2.01
C ALA A 111 -1.10 -0.90 -2.42
N HIS A 112 -0.63 -0.88 -3.64
CA HIS A 112 0.08 0.26 -4.21
C HIS A 112 -0.61 0.67 -5.50
N ILE A 113 -1.05 1.91 -5.56
CA ILE A 113 -1.72 2.47 -6.73
C ILE A 113 -0.76 3.42 -7.43
N ILE A 114 -0.62 3.22 -8.73
CA ILE A 114 0.15 4.10 -9.60
C ILE A 114 -0.83 4.80 -10.53
N ASP A 115 -1.00 6.10 -10.34
CA ASP A 115 -1.90 6.86 -11.16
C ASP A 115 -1.21 8.19 -11.52
N TYR A 116 -1.60 9.29 -10.94
CA TYR A 116 -0.91 10.57 -11.15
C TYR A 116 0.30 10.74 -10.22
N GLY A 117 0.65 9.74 -9.52
CA GLY A 117 1.75 9.59 -8.59
C GLY A 117 1.60 8.22 -7.97
N ASP A 118 2.40 7.92 -6.99
CA ASP A 118 2.34 6.64 -6.32
C ASP A 118 1.70 6.78 -4.96
N GLU A 119 0.74 5.92 -4.66
CA GLU A 119 0.08 5.86 -3.36
C GLU A 119 0.16 4.45 -2.81
N LEU A 120 0.63 4.32 -1.60
CA LEU A 120 0.71 3.06 -0.90
C LEU A 120 -0.32 3.05 0.23
N PHE A 121 -1.16 2.03 0.24
CA PHE A 121 -2.17 1.84 1.26
C PHE A 121 -1.81 0.63 2.11
N ILE A 122 -1.65 0.84 3.41
CA ILE A 122 -1.48 -0.22 4.39
C ILE A 122 -2.56 0.02 5.42
N GLU A 123 -3.57 -0.83 5.43
CA GLU A 123 -4.78 -0.61 6.20
C GLU A 123 -5.18 -1.85 6.98
N ASN A 124 -5.87 -1.63 8.08
CA ASN A 124 -6.55 -2.70 8.80
C ASN A 124 -7.86 -2.10 9.30
N GLU A 125 -8.97 -2.56 8.76
CA GLU A 125 -10.28 -2.01 9.07
C GLU A 125 -10.60 -1.98 10.57
N ASN A 126 -10.20 -3.00 11.29
CA ASN A 126 -10.46 -3.07 12.73
C ASN A 126 -9.73 -1.97 13.48
N ILE A 127 -8.55 -1.61 13.06
CA ILE A 127 -7.74 -0.58 13.71
C ILE A 127 -8.22 0.80 13.30
N LEU A 128 -8.50 0.99 12.01
CA LEU A 128 -8.98 2.26 11.51
C LEU A 128 -10.33 2.65 12.12
N ASP A 129 -11.23 1.70 12.28
CA ASP A 129 -12.53 1.95 12.87
C ASP A 129 -12.38 2.47 14.30
N LYS A 130 -11.51 1.87 15.09
CA LYS A 130 -11.26 2.31 16.45
C LYS A 130 -10.66 3.71 16.49
N GLU A 131 -9.76 4.02 15.59
CA GLU A 131 -9.16 5.35 15.54
C GLU A 131 -10.14 6.41 15.07
N GLN A 132 -10.98 6.09 14.12
CA GLN A 132 -12.02 6.99 13.68
C GLN A 132 -13.02 7.30 14.79
N GLU A 133 -13.37 6.32 15.60
CA GLU A 133 -14.22 6.55 16.77
C GLU A 133 -13.55 7.48 17.77
N ALA A 134 -12.27 7.28 18.02
CA ALA A 134 -11.53 8.14 18.92
C ALA A 134 -11.46 9.58 18.37
N ASP A 135 -11.23 9.73 17.09
CA ASP A 135 -11.19 11.04 16.46
C ASP A 135 -12.55 11.75 16.54
N LYS A 136 -13.64 11.04 16.34
CA LYS A 136 -14.96 11.60 16.46
C LYS A 136 -15.26 12.12 17.86
N GLN A 137 -14.66 11.53 18.86
CA GLN A 137 -14.82 11.97 20.24
C GLN A 137 -13.96 13.16 20.57
N LYS A 138 -12.85 13.32 19.90
CA LYS A 138 -11.86 14.35 20.23
C LYS A 138 -11.99 15.60 19.40
N THR A 139 -12.44 15.50 18.19
CA THR A 139 -12.26 16.57 17.25
C THR A 139 -13.53 17.19 16.81
N VAL A 140 -13.37 18.37 16.39
CA VAL A 140 -14.40 19.10 15.73
C VAL A 140 -14.63 18.40 14.40
N PRO A 141 -15.84 18.12 14.14
CA PRO A 141 -16.18 17.32 13.00
C PRO A 141 -15.99 17.95 11.65
N ASN A 142 -15.50 19.12 11.64
CA ASN A 142 -15.47 19.77 10.38
C ASN A 142 -14.37 19.33 9.47
N ASN A 143 -13.61 18.41 9.84
CA ASN A 143 -12.69 17.91 8.94
C ASN A 143 -13.27 17.12 7.96
N THR A 144 -13.76 17.71 7.13
CA THR A 144 -14.44 17.15 6.06
C THR A 144 -13.61 16.60 5.00
N LEU A 145 -12.36 16.86 5.01
CA LEU A 145 -11.54 16.23 4.03
C LEU A 145 -11.49 14.77 4.33
N PRO A 146 -11.97 13.95 3.42
CA PRO A 146 -11.80 12.54 3.61
C PRO A 146 -10.33 12.35 3.74
N LYS A 147 -9.98 11.52 4.66
CA LYS A 147 -8.62 11.08 4.68
C LYS A 147 -8.34 10.65 3.29
N ALA A 148 -7.47 11.34 2.66
CA ALA A 148 -7.11 11.03 1.33
C ALA A 148 -7.05 9.55 1.18
N GLY A 149 -7.42 9.05 0.21
CA GLY A 149 -7.33 7.68 0.10
C GLY A 149 -8.37 7.06 -0.75
N ARG A 150 -8.47 5.77 -0.61
CA ARG A 150 -9.31 4.96 -1.46
C ARG A 150 -10.76 5.41 -1.45
N THR A 151 -11.29 5.79 -0.29
CA THR A 151 -12.68 6.19 -0.20
C THR A 151 -12.97 7.41 -1.06
N TRP A 152 -12.07 8.35 -1.07
CA TRP A 152 -12.21 9.53 -1.87
C TRP A 152 -12.17 9.20 -3.36
N TRP A 153 -11.24 8.36 -3.75
CA TRP A 153 -11.14 7.89 -5.11
C TRP A 153 -12.35 7.09 -5.54
N GLN A 154 -12.85 6.24 -4.67
CA GLN A 154 -14.06 5.49 -4.94
C GLN A 154 -15.25 6.38 -5.20
N LYS A 155 -15.39 7.45 -4.44
CA LYS A 155 -16.46 8.41 -4.67
C LYS A 155 -16.31 9.15 -5.98
N LEU A 156 -15.08 9.42 -6.38
CA LEU A 156 -14.82 10.16 -7.60
C LEU A 156 -14.94 9.31 -8.84
N PHE A 157 -14.41 8.12 -8.82
CA PHE A 157 -14.31 7.31 -10.00
C PHE A 157 -15.01 5.98 -9.94
N GLY A 158 -15.30 5.48 -8.79
CA GLY A 158 -15.75 4.12 -8.64
C GLY A 158 -17.13 3.94 -8.14
N SER A 159 -17.78 4.95 -7.86
CA SER A 159 -19.10 4.82 -7.25
C SER A 159 -20.10 4.13 -8.13
#